data_0555234dd1fe2278ded3fdf4d3d7073a
#
_entry.id   0555234dd1fe2278ded3fdf4d3d7073a
#
_cell.length_a   1.000
_cell.length_b   1.000
_cell.length_c   1.000
_cell.angle_alpha   90.00
_cell.angle_beta   90.00
_cell.angle_gamma   90.00
#
_symmetry.space_group_name_H-M   'P 1'
#
loop_
_entity.id
_entity.type
_entity.pdbx_description
1 polymer ?
#
loop_
_entity_poly.entity_id
_entity_poly.type
_entity_poly.pdbx_seq_one_letter_code
_entity_poly.pdbx_strand_id
1 'polypeptide(L)'
;MKMKLIPTSKLALLCTAVCATMFAFSNNASALTIGDGQTLGYVFFGIPSGDQDRTNYVNHLVFMYNNGITDDVALGQTFHIVNGAPAFGATLATAVFSHNGGPLAPIDLGGGGLYSYLFAKYDGPNQGSVVWYVGNLSGVITIPADWNGYGLSGWTLFGPGVPGVPDGGMTAMLLGTALGALGMARRFLKS
;
A
#
# COMPACT_ATOMS: atom_id res chain seq x y z
N MET A 1 36.03 -31.53 -31.63
CA MET A 1 35.27 -31.10 -30.46
C MET A 1 33.78 -31.44 -30.73
N LYS A 2 33.21 -32.49 -30.09
CA LYS A 2 31.81 -32.91 -30.34
C LYS A 2 30.89 -32.12 -29.40
N MET A 3 30.16 -31.17 -29.93
CA MET A 3 29.09 -30.48 -29.17
C MET A 3 27.97 -31.48 -28.85
N LYS A 4 27.76 -31.75 -27.57
CA LYS A 4 26.66 -32.57 -27.09
C LYS A 4 25.40 -31.69 -27.09
N LEU A 5 24.50 -31.91 -28.03
CA LEU A 5 23.19 -31.23 -28.08
C LEU A 5 22.38 -31.63 -26.84
N ILE A 6 21.93 -30.64 -26.11
CA ILE A 6 21.01 -30.83 -24.97
C ILE A 6 19.67 -31.27 -25.53
N PRO A 7 19.06 -32.36 -25.04
CA PRO A 7 17.76 -32.82 -25.55
C PRO A 7 16.69 -31.76 -25.27
N THR A 8 15.91 -31.40 -26.29
CA THR A 8 14.90 -30.34 -26.29
C THR A 8 13.86 -30.50 -25.16
N SER A 9 13.63 -31.71 -24.68
CA SER A 9 12.73 -31.99 -23.54
C SER A 9 13.23 -31.41 -22.21
N LYS A 10 14.56 -31.39 -21.98
CA LYS A 10 15.14 -30.79 -20.75
C LYS A 10 15.13 -29.27 -20.78
N LEU A 11 15.26 -28.68 -21.97
CA LEU A 11 15.18 -27.23 -22.15
C LEU A 11 13.74 -26.73 -21.94
N ALA A 12 12.74 -27.46 -22.44
CA ALA A 12 11.33 -27.15 -22.25
C ALA A 12 10.92 -27.19 -20.76
N LEU A 13 11.40 -28.17 -20.00
CA LEU A 13 11.13 -28.30 -18.57
C LEU A 13 11.72 -27.12 -17.75
N LEU A 14 12.89 -26.63 -18.13
CA LEU A 14 13.54 -25.50 -17.48
C LEU A 14 12.79 -24.19 -17.76
N CYS A 15 12.34 -23.97 -18.98
CA CYS A 15 11.54 -22.80 -19.36
C CYS A 15 10.18 -22.76 -18.65
N THR A 16 9.49 -23.91 -18.52
CA THR A 16 8.21 -23.97 -17.78
C THR A 16 8.38 -23.69 -16.30
N ALA A 17 9.45 -24.16 -15.65
CA ALA A 17 9.72 -23.87 -14.25
C ALA A 17 10.00 -22.38 -14.00
N VAL A 18 10.76 -21.73 -14.87
CA VAL A 18 11.07 -20.29 -14.77
C VAL A 18 9.83 -19.44 -15.02
N CYS A 19 9.00 -19.79 -16.01
CA CYS A 19 7.75 -19.09 -16.26
C CYS A 19 6.75 -19.24 -15.10
N ALA A 20 6.63 -20.44 -14.51
CA ALA A 20 5.73 -20.66 -13.36
C ALA A 20 6.12 -19.83 -12.14
N THR A 21 7.41 -19.61 -11.89
CA THR A 21 7.87 -18.77 -10.78
C THR A 21 7.62 -17.28 -11.03
N MET A 22 7.66 -16.82 -12.28
CA MET A 22 7.37 -15.42 -12.63
C MET A 22 5.89 -15.05 -12.40
N PHE A 23 4.95 -15.96 -12.60
CA PHE A 23 3.52 -15.72 -12.35
C PHE A 23 3.15 -15.71 -10.85
N ALA A 24 3.96 -16.31 -9.98
CA ALA A 24 3.70 -16.33 -8.55
C ALA A 24 3.96 -14.99 -7.84
N PHE A 25 4.59 -14.03 -8.51
CA PHE A 25 4.93 -12.70 -7.98
C PHE A 25 4.12 -11.56 -8.61
N SER A 26 2.93 -11.84 -9.13
CA SER A 26 2.03 -10.77 -9.54
C SER A 26 1.58 -10.01 -8.30
N ASN A 27 2.20 -8.85 -8.04
CA ASN A 27 1.70 -7.90 -7.07
C ASN A 27 0.31 -7.46 -7.52
N ASN A 28 -0.70 -7.73 -6.73
CA ASN A 28 -2.03 -7.21 -6.97
C ASN A 28 -1.98 -5.69 -6.78
N ALA A 29 -2.04 -4.96 -7.88
CA ALA A 29 -2.21 -3.52 -7.82
C ALA A 29 -3.70 -3.23 -7.54
N SER A 30 -3.99 -2.51 -6.46
CA SER A 30 -5.35 -2.07 -6.12
C SER A 30 -5.46 -0.56 -6.27
N ALA A 31 -6.51 -0.09 -6.94
CA ALA A 31 -6.80 1.33 -7.03
C ALA A 31 -7.91 1.68 -6.03
N LEU A 32 -7.60 2.56 -5.07
CA LEU A 32 -8.59 3.12 -4.17
C LEU A 32 -9.31 4.28 -4.87
N THR A 33 -10.59 4.44 -4.56
CA THR A 33 -11.39 5.58 -5.00
C THR A 33 -12.01 6.29 -3.80
N ILE A 34 -12.34 7.56 -3.96
CA ILE A 34 -12.97 8.34 -2.90
C ILE A 34 -14.43 7.90 -2.78
N GLY A 35 -14.82 7.47 -1.57
CA GLY A 35 -16.16 6.96 -1.31
C GLY A 35 -16.35 5.48 -1.60
N ASP A 36 -15.30 4.73 -1.91
CA ASP A 36 -15.37 3.27 -2.04
C ASP A 36 -15.57 2.56 -0.69
N GLY A 37 -15.70 1.24 -0.73
CA GLY A 37 -15.87 0.41 0.48
C GLY A 37 -14.68 0.39 1.41
N GLN A 38 -13.54 0.97 1.03
CA GLN A 38 -12.36 1.13 1.88
C GLN A 38 -12.32 2.51 2.55
N THR A 39 -13.12 3.48 2.09
CA THR A 39 -13.13 4.83 2.63
C THR A 39 -13.73 4.84 4.04
N LEU A 40 -12.91 5.17 5.04
CA LEU A 40 -13.37 5.37 6.42
C LEU A 40 -14.16 6.68 6.53
N GLY A 41 -13.60 7.77 6.01
CA GLY A 41 -14.26 9.07 6.11
C GLY A 41 -13.43 10.22 5.57
N TYR A 42 -13.99 11.41 5.77
CA TYR A 42 -13.46 12.68 5.31
C TYR A 42 -13.18 13.64 6.47
N VAL A 43 -12.19 14.51 6.29
CA VAL A 43 -11.93 15.66 7.15
C VAL A 43 -11.97 16.90 6.27
N PHE A 44 -13.01 17.73 6.44
CA PHE A 44 -13.22 18.92 5.62
C PHE A 44 -12.54 20.14 6.23
N PHE A 45 -12.09 21.06 5.38
CA PHE A 45 -11.51 22.36 5.73
C PHE A 45 -10.23 22.30 6.55
N GLY A 46 -9.69 21.13 6.79
CA GLY A 46 -8.50 20.90 7.58
C GLY A 46 -7.29 20.54 6.74
N ILE A 47 -6.25 21.34 6.84
CA ILE A 47 -4.94 21.02 6.30
C ILE A 47 -4.05 20.74 7.50
N PRO A 48 -3.82 19.44 7.83
CA PRO A 48 -2.93 19.13 8.93
C PRO A 48 -1.52 19.60 8.60
N SER A 49 -0.88 20.28 9.56
CA SER A 49 0.46 20.83 9.39
C SER A 49 1.56 19.80 9.62
N GLY A 50 1.26 18.70 10.31
CA GLY A 50 2.22 17.67 10.67
C GLY A 50 1.61 16.29 10.92
N ASP A 51 2.45 15.31 11.22
CA ASP A 51 2.03 13.92 11.46
C ASP A 51 1.15 13.78 12.71
N GLN A 52 1.34 14.64 13.71
CA GLN A 52 0.49 14.64 14.91
C GLN A 52 -0.96 15.05 14.58
N ASP A 53 -1.15 16.07 13.75
CA ASP A 53 -2.50 16.50 13.34
C ASP A 53 -3.17 15.41 12.52
N ARG A 54 -2.45 14.80 11.58
CA ARG A 54 -2.92 13.66 10.77
C ARG A 54 -3.31 12.48 11.66
N THR A 55 -2.49 12.17 12.66
CA THR A 55 -2.76 11.13 13.66
C THR A 55 -4.02 11.44 14.44
N ASN A 56 -4.20 12.65 14.89
CA ASN A 56 -5.39 13.08 15.63
C ASN A 56 -6.66 12.96 14.76
N TYR A 57 -6.58 13.31 13.47
CA TYR A 57 -7.70 13.23 12.55
C TYR A 57 -8.10 11.77 12.27
N VAL A 58 -7.13 10.89 12.00
CA VAL A 58 -7.43 9.46 11.79
C VAL A 58 -8.02 8.84 13.06
N ASN A 59 -7.45 9.13 14.23
CA ASN A 59 -7.95 8.62 15.50
C ASN A 59 -9.37 9.13 15.81
N HIS A 60 -9.70 10.37 15.46
CA HIS A 60 -11.04 10.91 15.65
C HIS A 60 -12.06 10.20 14.74
N LEU A 61 -11.73 9.96 13.46
CA LEU A 61 -12.58 9.17 12.56
C LEU A 61 -12.77 7.74 13.08
N VAL A 62 -11.71 7.09 13.57
CA VAL A 62 -11.81 5.75 14.19
C VAL A 62 -12.72 5.78 15.42
N PHE A 63 -12.60 6.79 16.26
CA PHE A 63 -13.49 6.99 17.42
C PHE A 63 -14.95 7.16 16.98
N MET A 64 -15.21 8.02 16.00
CA MET A 64 -16.56 8.25 15.47
C MET A 64 -17.17 6.94 14.93
N TYR A 65 -16.40 6.21 14.10
CA TYR A 65 -16.84 4.92 13.55
C TYR A 65 -17.23 3.93 14.67
N ASN A 66 -16.38 3.75 15.67
CA ASN A 66 -16.61 2.82 16.79
C ASN A 66 -17.80 3.22 17.68
N ASN A 67 -18.20 4.48 17.66
CA ASN A 67 -19.32 5.01 18.44
C ASN A 67 -20.59 5.27 17.61
N GLY A 68 -20.59 4.93 16.31
CA GLY A 68 -21.72 5.13 15.42
C GLY A 68 -22.05 6.60 15.14
N ILE A 69 -21.05 7.47 15.21
CA ILE A 69 -21.18 8.91 14.93
C ILE A 69 -20.86 9.12 13.45
N THR A 70 -21.81 9.69 12.70
CA THR A 70 -21.64 9.91 11.26
C THR A 70 -20.95 11.25 10.97
N ASP A 71 -21.34 12.30 11.68
CA ASP A 71 -20.82 13.66 11.51
C ASP A 71 -20.43 14.25 12.85
N ASP A 72 -19.29 14.92 12.90
CA ASP A 72 -18.83 15.64 14.10
C ASP A 72 -17.97 16.86 13.74
N VAL A 73 -17.92 17.82 14.67
CA VAL A 73 -17.04 18.97 14.58
C VAL A 73 -16.09 18.95 15.76
N ALA A 74 -14.83 18.63 15.51
CA ALA A 74 -13.80 18.51 16.51
C ALA A 74 -12.46 19.02 15.95
N LEU A 75 -11.52 19.36 16.83
CA LEU A 75 -10.17 19.80 16.43
C LEU A 75 -10.18 20.97 15.44
N GLY A 76 -11.24 21.78 15.43
CA GLY A 76 -11.43 22.87 14.47
C GLY A 76 -11.82 22.43 13.06
N GLN A 77 -12.19 21.17 12.86
CA GLN A 77 -12.50 20.54 11.57
C GLN A 77 -13.88 19.89 11.60
N THR A 78 -14.43 19.63 10.40
CA THR A 78 -15.65 18.84 10.21
C THR A 78 -15.27 17.45 9.74
N PHE A 79 -15.74 16.43 10.45
CA PHE A 79 -15.52 15.03 10.17
C PHE A 79 -16.79 14.37 9.67
N HIS A 80 -16.63 13.45 8.71
CA HIS A 80 -17.74 12.67 8.15
C HIS A 80 -17.31 11.22 7.95
N ILE A 81 -18.09 10.26 8.46
CA ILE A 81 -17.89 8.83 8.25
C ILE A 81 -18.66 8.39 7.02
N VAL A 82 -17.99 7.65 6.14
CA VAL A 82 -18.61 7.00 4.99
C VAL A 82 -19.24 5.68 5.44
N ASN A 83 -20.54 5.53 5.22
CA ASN A 83 -21.25 4.29 5.55
C ASN A 83 -20.79 3.14 4.65
N GLY A 84 -20.48 2.00 5.24
CA GLY A 84 -20.16 0.77 4.53
C GLY A 84 -18.68 0.37 4.55
N ALA A 85 -17.84 1.13 5.23
CA ALA A 85 -16.47 0.71 5.48
C ALA A 85 -16.43 -0.63 6.24
N PRO A 86 -15.44 -1.52 5.97
CA PRO A 86 -15.29 -2.76 6.71
C PRO A 86 -15.05 -2.50 8.20
N ALA A 87 -15.34 -3.48 9.05
CA ALA A 87 -15.11 -3.38 10.49
C ALA A 87 -13.64 -3.07 10.78
N PHE A 88 -13.39 -1.88 11.29
CA PHE A 88 -12.05 -1.42 11.65
C PHE A 88 -11.74 -1.84 13.08
N GLY A 89 -10.54 -2.34 13.33
CA GLY A 89 -10.11 -2.64 14.70
C GLY A 89 -10.05 -1.36 15.54
N ALA A 90 -10.27 -1.49 16.85
CA ALA A 90 -10.25 -0.39 17.80
C ALA A 90 -8.84 0.19 18.08
N THR A 91 -7.84 -0.21 17.33
CA THR A 91 -6.45 0.21 17.55
C THR A 91 -6.25 1.64 17.10
N LEU A 92 -5.80 2.49 18.01
CA LEU A 92 -5.44 3.87 17.71
C LEU A 92 -4.31 3.93 16.66
N ALA A 93 -4.52 4.73 15.64
CA ALA A 93 -3.57 4.91 14.56
C ALA A 93 -2.33 5.69 15.03
N THR A 94 -1.17 5.29 14.56
CA THR A 94 0.10 6.03 14.72
C THR A 94 0.72 6.24 13.35
N ALA A 95 1.21 7.44 13.06
CA ALA A 95 1.89 7.71 11.80
C ALA A 95 3.18 6.90 11.71
N VAL A 96 3.35 6.17 10.63
CA VAL A 96 4.53 5.33 10.39
C VAL A 96 5.37 5.87 9.24
N PHE A 97 4.70 6.35 8.20
CA PHE A 97 5.36 6.89 7.01
C PHE A 97 4.53 8.04 6.43
N SER A 98 5.20 9.11 6.05
CA SER A 98 4.58 10.29 5.42
C SER A 98 5.31 10.70 4.16
N HIS A 99 4.54 11.11 3.14
CA HIS A 99 5.03 11.70 1.91
C HIS A 99 4.38 13.07 1.70
N ASN A 100 5.19 14.08 1.43
CA ASN A 100 4.73 15.44 1.19
C ASN A 100 5.07 15.85 -0.26
N GLY A 101 4.04 16.28 -0.99
CA GLY A 101 4.16 16.89 -2.31
C GLY A 101 4.23 15.90 -3.48
N GLY A 102 3.81 16.39 -4.65
CA GLY A 102 4.01 15.82 -5.98
C GLY A 102 3.08 14.69 -6.42
N PRO A 103 3.08 14.41 -7.74
CA PRO A 103 2.36 13.28 -8.29
C PRO A 103 2.93 11.98 -7.72
N LEU A 104 2.05 11.07 -7.40
CA LEU A 104 2.33 9.97 -6.51
C LEU A 104 2.93 8.80 -7.22
N ALA A 105 4.04 8.38 -6.68
CA ALA A 105 4.47 7.01 -6.86
C ALA A 105 3.41 6.05 -6.28
N PRO A 106 3.27 4.85 -6.84
CA PRO A 106 2.46 3.80 -6.23
C PRO A 106 2.88 3.60 -4.77
N ILE A 107 1.91 3.43 -3.88
CA ILE A 107 2.13 3.22 -2.46
C ILE A 107 2.28 1.71 -2.24
N ASP A 108 3.44 1.26 -1.77
CA ASP A 108 3.66 -0.15 -1.45
C ASP A 108 3.29 -0.43 0.01
N LEU A 109 2.29 -1.28 0.20
CA LEU A 109 1.83 -1.76 1.51
C LEU A 109 2.59 -3.00 1.99
N GLY A 110 3.46 -3.56 1.17
CA GLY A 110 4.18 -4.79 1.48
C GLY A 110 3.29 -6.03 1.53
N GLY A 111 3.60 -6.96 2.42
CA GLY A 111 2.93 -8.26 2.53
C GLY A 111 1.51 -8.25 3.13
N GLY A 112 0.97 -7.08 3.45
CA GLY A 112 -0.33 -6.92 4.10
C GLY A 112 -0.25 -6.87 5.63
N GLY A 113 -1.22 -6.18 6.24
CA GLY A 113 -1.32 -6.04 7.70
C GLY A 113 -0.29 -5.14 8.38
N LEU A 114 0.63 -4.54 7.61
CA LEU A 114 1.63 -3.61 8.14
C LEU A 114 1.03 -2.25 8.47
N TYR A 115 0.02 -1.84 7.71
CA TYR A 115 -0.66 -0.56 7.86
C TYR A 115 -2.15 -0.79 8.01
N SER A 116 -2.80 0.01 8.84
CA SER A 116 -4.25 -0.03 9.04
C SER A 116 -4.96 1.03 8.24
N TYR A 117 -4.39 2.23 8.16
CA TYR A 117 -5.04 3.37 7.50
C TYR A 117 -4.07 4.09 6.57
N LEU A 118 -4.65 4.69 5.53
CA LEU A 118 -4.01 5.63 4.63
C LEU A 118 -4.78 6.94 4.68
N PHE A 119 -4.08 8.02 5.01
CA PHE A 119 -4.58 9.38 4.98
C PHE A 119 -4.03 10.08 3.75
N ALA A 120 -4.86 10.73 2.96
CA ALA A 120 -4.44 11.57 1.86
C ALA A 120 -5.00 12.98 2.00
N LYS A 121 -4.13 13.96 1.79
CA LYS A 121 -4.44 15.38 1.86
C LYS A 121 -4.59 15.91 0.43
N TYR A 122 -5.76 16.49 0.15
CA TYR A 122 -6.05 17.17 -1.11
C TYR A 122 -5.97 18.67 -0.89
N ASP A 123 -5.17 19.33 -1.71
CA ASP A 123 -4.78 20.71 -1.50
C ASP A 123 -5.95 21.68 -1.62
N GLY A 124 -5.84 22.72 -0.83
CA GLY A 124 -6.83 23.78 -0.79
C GLY A 124 -7.54 23.88 0.55
N PRO A 125 -7.70 25.09 1.06
CA PRO A 125 -8.37 25.35 2.35
C PRO A 125 -9.86 24.97 2.33
N ASN A 126 -10.39 24.59 1.17
CA ASN A 126 -11.81 24.34 0.97
C ASN A 126 -12.13 22.86 0.73
N GLN A 127 -11.14 21.97 0.62
CA GLN A 127 -11.39 20.55 0.34
C GLN A 127 -11.14 19.69 1.57
N GLY A 128 -9.91 19.34 1.88
CA GLY A 128 -9.62 18.54 3.08
C GLY A 128 -8.86 17.25 2.79
N SER A 129 -9.24 16.21 3.51
CA SER A 129 -8.50 14.94 3.50
C SER A 129 -9.43 13.74 3.49
N VAL A 130 -8.95 12.63 2.93
CA VAL A 130 -9.66 11.34 2.88
C VAL A 130 -8.85 10.32 3.63
N VAL A 131 -9.54 9.44 4.37
CA VAL A 131 -8.93 8.32 5.09
C VAL A 131 -9.52 7.01 4.58
N TRP A 132 -8.66 6.07 4.21
CA TRP A 132 -9.03 4.70 3.84
C TRP A 132 -8.53 3.69 4.85
N TYR A 133 -9.28 2.62 5.03
CA TYR A 133 -8.79 1.42 5.68
C TYR A 133 -8.01 0.58 4.66
N VAL A 134 -6.77 0.25 4.98
CA VAL A 134 -5.89 -0.53 4.11
C VAL A 134 -5.37 -1.81 4.78
N GLY A 135 -5.86 -2.12 5.97
CA GLY A 135 -5.36 -3.24 6.78
C GLY A 135 -5.59 -4.63 6.17
N ASN A 136 -6.54 -4.76 5.25
CA ASN A 136 -6.82 -5.98 4.49
C ASN A 136 -6.18 -5.99 3.09
N LEU A 137 -5.43 -4.95 2.73
CA LEU A 137 -4.76 -4.82 1.44
C LEU A 137 -3.28 -5.20 1.55
N SER A 138 -2.70 -5.55 0.42
CA SER A 138 -1.27 -5.89 0.28
C SER A 138 -0.74 -5.50 -1.08
N GLY A 139 0.58 -5.40 -1.19
CA GLY A 139 1.24 -5.01 -2.43
C GLY A 139 1.07 -3.54 -2.75
N VAL A 140 0.99 -3.21 -4.02
CA VAL A 140 0.99 -1.84 -4.51
C VAL A 140 -0.43 -1.31 -4.65
N ILE A 141 -0.70 -0.13 -4.07
CA ILE A 141 -1.97 0.59 -4.24
C ILE A 141 -1.74 1.94 -4.91
N THR A 142 -2.80 2.47 -5.51
CA THR A 142 -2.86 3.84 -6.03
C THR A 142 -4.05 4.57 -5.42
N ILE A 143 -3.93 5.89 -5.27
CA ILE A 143 -4.99 6.77 -4.78
C ILE A 143 -5.29 7.85 -5.82
N PRO A 144 -6.48 8.44 -5.81
CA PRO A 144 -6.84 9.53 -6.73
C PRO A 144 -5.84 10.68 -6.70
N ALA A 145 -5.50 11.19 -7.87
CA ALA A 145 -4.60 12.34 -8.01
C ALA A 145 -5.27 13.66 -7.61
N ASP A 146 -6.60 13.70 -7.61
CA ASP A 146 -7.39 14.86 -7.22
C ASP A 146 -8.69 14.44 -6.52
N TRP A 147 -9.29 15.39 -5.79
CA TRP A 147 -10.62 15.32 -5.21
C TRP A 147 -11.37 16.63 -5.50
N ASN A 148 -12.41 16.57 -6.33
CA ASN A 148 -13.20 17.72 -6.77
C ASN A 148 -12.32 18.86 -7.39
N GLY A 149 -11.30 18.50 -8.15
CA GLY A 149 -10.38 19.44 -8.79
C GLY A 149 -9.26 19.95 -7.91
N TYR A 150 -9.15 19.47 -6.66
CA TYR A 150 -8.04 19.78 -5.76
C TYR A 150 -7.01 18.66 -5.79
N GLY A 151 -5.80 19.00 -6.16
CA GLY A 151 -4.70 18.04 -6.31
C GLY A 151 -4.24 17.43 -4.99
N LEU A 152 -3.78 16.19 -5.06
CA LEU A 152 -3.18 15.51 -3.92
C LEU A 152 -1.86 16.15 -3.52
N SER A 153 -1.74 16.60 -2.28
CA SER A 153 -0.56 17.29 -1.74
C SER A 153 0.29 16.45 -0.81
N GLY A 154 -0.16 15.25 -0.47
CA GLY A 154 0.60 14.31 0.35
C GLY A 154 -0.27 13.21 0.94
N TRP A 155 0.38 12.18 1.47
CA TRP A 155 -0.29 11.06 2.11
C TRP A 155 0.53 10.51 3.29
N THR A 156 -0.11 9.78 4.17
CA THR A 156 0.50 9.20 5.38
C THR A 156 -0.10 7.83 5.65
N LEU A 157 0.76 6.85 5.90
CA LEU A 157 0.37 5.51 6.35
C LEU A 157 0.38 5.42 7.87
N PHE A 158 -0.62 4.75 8.42
CA PHE A 158 -0.84 4.56 9.85
C PHE A 158 -1.03 3.09 10.17
N GLY A 159 -0.57 2.68 11.34
CA GLY A 159 -0.84 1.34 11.80
C GLY A 159 0.14 0.84 12.85
N PRO A 160 -0.01 -0.42 13.28
CA PRO A 160 0.96 -1.10 14.12
C PRO A 160 2.29 -1.36 13.36
N GLY A 161 2.50 -0.68 12.23
CA GLY A 161 3.55 -0.95 11.26
C GLY A 161 4.90 -1.22 11.90
N VAL A 162 5.46 -2.35 11.54
CA VAL A 162 6.92 -2.51 11.66
C VAL A 162 7.51 -1.49 10.68
N PRO A 163 8.42 -0.60 11.10
CA PRO A 163 9.11 0.28 10.17
C PRO A 163 9.59 -0.56 9.00
N GLY A 164 9.09 -0.24 7.81
CA GLY A 164 9.39 -1.04 6.62
C GLY A 164 10.89 -1.18 6.50
N VAL A 165 11.39 -2.39 6.67
CA VAL A 165 12.73 -2.71 6.21
C VAL A 165 12.67 -2.44 4.71
N PRO A 166 13.44 -1.49 4.17
CA PRO A 166 13.44 -1.24 2.74
C PRO A 166 13.62 -2.58 2.03
N ASP A 167 12.89 -2.79 0.96
CA ASP A 167 12.70 -4.02 0.17
C ASP A 167 13.94 -4.91 -0.13
N GLY A 168 14.88 -5.00 0.79
CA GLY A 168 16.00 -5.93 0.74
C GLY A 168 15.57 -7.39 0.63
N GLY A 169 14.38 -7.73 1.14
CA GLY A 169 13.87 -9.10 1.11
C GLY A 169 13.56 -9.59 -0.30
N MET A 170 12.87 -8.79 -1.10
CA MET A 170 12.55 -9.12 -2.50
C MET A 170 13.82 -9.13 -3.36
N THR A 171 14.72 -8.18 -3.18
CA THR A 171 15.99 -8.13 -3.91
C THR A 171 16.89 -9.30 -3.54
N ALA A 172 16.99 -9.67 -2.26
CA ALA A 172 17.74 -10.82 -1.80
C ALA A 172 17.15 -12.14 -2.30
N MET A 173 15.82 -12.27 -2.35
CA MET A 173 15.12 -13.44 -2.86
C MET A 173 15.30 -13.59 -4.39
N LEU A 174 15.20 -12.49 -5.14
CA LEU A 174 15.49 -12.44 -6.58
C LEU A 174 16.95 -12.79 -6.88
N LEU A 175 17.89 -12.23 -6.11
CA LEU A 175 19.31 -12.54 -6.24
C LEU A 175 19.58 -14.00 -5.87
N GLY A 176 18.98 -14.53 -4.82
CA GLY A 176 19.08 -15.92 -4.40
C GLY A 176 18.54 -16.90 -5.44
N THR A 177 17.39 -16.60 -6.04
CA THR A 177 16.81 -17.43 -7.13
C THR A 177 17.63 -17.35 -8.40
N ALA A 178 18.16 -16.20 -8.77
CA ALA A 178 19.05 -16.03 -9.93
C ALA A 178 20.36 -16.80 -9.76
N LEU A 179 21.00 -16.71 -8.59
CA LEU A 179 22.23 -17.45 -8.27
C LEU A 179 21.97 -18.96 -8.20
N GLY A 180 20.85 -19.38 -7.66
CA GLY A 180 20.43 -20.78 -7.63
C GLY A 180 20.22 -21.36 -9.03
N ALA A 181 19.56 -20.62 -9.92
CA ALA A 181 19.37 -21.00 -11.32
C ALA A 181 20.72 -21.10 -12.08
N LEU A 182 21.62 -20.15 -11.88
CA LEU A 182 22.98 -20.17 -12.44
C LEU A 182 23.81 -21.35 -11.92
N GLY A 183 23.70 -21.70 -10.65
CA GLY A 183 24.37 -22.84 -10.04
C GLY A 183 23.89 -24.17 -10.64
N MET A 184 22.56 -24.31 -10.82
CA MET A 184 22.00 -25.50 -11.50
C MET A 184 22.39 -25.59 -12.97
N ALA A 185 22.33 -24.49 -13.71
CA ALA A 185 22.76 -24.47 -15.13
C ALA A 185 24.22 -24.89 -15.29
N ARG A 186 25.12 -24.42 -14.41
CA ARG A 186 26.53 -24.80 -14.42
C ARG A 186 26.77 -26.29 -14.17
N ARG A 187 25.93 -26.91 -13.31
CA ARG A 187 26.03 -28.34 -13.02
C ARG A 187 25.62 -29.20 -14.21
N PHE A 188 24.58 -28.78 -14.97
CA PHE A 188 24.14 -29.47 -16.18
C PHE A 188 25.08 -29.32 -17.38
N LEU A 189 25.83 -28.22 -17.45
CA LEU A 189 26.80 -27.96 -18.53
C LEU A 189 28.12 -28.72 -18.34
N LYS A 190 28.45 -29.14 -17.11
CA LYS A 190 29.65 -29.90 -16.78
C LYS A 190 29.46 -31.42 -16.78
N SER A 191 28.25 -31.91 -16.88
CA SER A 191 27.90 -33.33 -16.99
C SER A 191 27.71 -33.73 -18.47
#